data_6456a72a641e10427a0c5333256005d2
#
_entry.id   6456a72a641e10427a0c5333256005d2
#
_cell.length_a   1.000
_cell.length_b   1.000
_cell.length_c   1.000
_cell.angle_alpha   90.00
_cell.angle_beta   90.00
_cell.angle_gamma   90.00
#
_symmetry.space_group_name_H-M   'P 1'
#
loop_
_entity.id
_entity.type
_entity.pdbx_description
1 polymer ?
#
loop_
_entity_poly.entity_id
_entity_poly.type
_entity_poly.pdbx_seq_one_letter_code
_entity_poly.pdbx_strand_id
1 'polypeptide(L)'
;CEKRIEREVDDWKISGEFDVLTPDKQIKDFKFVSNYNIKKLIEDKQALQPEWTLEDMYTRAPTYFKYVAQLSIYRYLLNDPEVKMYGSILFSLNNGSDMGKYTIDQEVTFPLRPMEEVHEFLVDRVKQIKAHIALGTIPPCSDVERGYTPGEWKLRRVGSTGKEQTVRGSKCNSAAELSDFIRVNGRPGDKSIIIPAKYALCGYCKFKTVCDQYIPPVED
;
A
#
# COMPACT_ATOMS: atom_id res chain seq x y z
N CYS A 1 19.10 -16.47 -6.87
CA CYS A 1 18.55 -17.70 -6.29
C CYS A 1 17.75 -17.33 -5.06
N GLU A 2 16.45 -17.53 -5.11
CA GLU A 2 15.55 -17.31 -3.97
C GLU A 2 16.08 -18.13 -2.77
N LYS A 3 16.26 -17.46 -1.64
CA LYS A 3 16.73 -18.10 -0.42
C LYS A 3 15.85 -17.67 0.74
N ARG A 4 15.18 -18.64 1.34
CA ARG A 4 14.45 -18.43 2.59
C ARG A 4 15.42 -18.26 3.74
N ILE A 5 15.23 -17.19 4.50
CA ILE A 5 15.98 -16.87 5.71
C ILE A 5 15.04 -16.77 6.89
N GLU A 6 15.53 -17.11 8.07
CA GLU A 6 14.73 -17.16 9.29
C GLU A 6 15.52 -16.62 10.46
N ARG A 7 14.82 -15.97 11.39
CA ARG A 7 15.38 -15.52 12.67
C ARG A 7 14.30 -15.56 13.76
N GLU A 8 14.70 -15.87 14.96
CA GLU A 8 13.82 -15.83 16.13
C GLU A 8 13.73 -14.40 16.69
N VAL A 9 12.51 -13.97 16.99
CA VAL A 9 12.18 -12.67 17.59
C VAL A 9 11.10 -12.92 18.63
N ASP A 10 11.42 -12.66 19.90
CA ASP A 10 10.48 -12.82 21.03
C ASP A 10 9.75 -14.20 20.99
N ASP A 11 10.52 -15.30 20.93
CA ASP A 11 10.05 -16.70 20.81
C ASP A 11 9.26 -17.03 19.54
N TRP A 12 9.22 -16.13 18.58
CA TRP A 12 8.58 -16.35 17.29
C TRP A 12 9.61 -16.43 16.17
N LYS A 13 9.38 -17.39 15.28
CA LYS A 13 10.18 -17.53 14.07
C LYS A 13 9.63 -16.61 12.98
N ILE A 14 10.40 -15.59 12.64
CA ILE A 14 10.14 -14.72 11.50
C ILE A 14 10.92 -15.24 10.31
N SER A 15 10.29 -15.36 9.16
CA SER A 15 10.95 -15.79 7.94
C SER A 15 10.64 -14.87 6.78
N GLY A 16 11.57 -14.76 5.85
CA GLY A 16 11.41 -14.01 4.61
C GLY A 16 12.17 -14.68 3.47
N GLU A 17 11.84 -14.27 2.26
CA GLU A 17 12.47 -14.73 1.04
C GLU A 17 12.73 -13.52 0.17
N PHE A 18 13.97 -13.29 -0.19
CA PHE A 18 14.39 -12.20 -1.07
C PHE A 18 14.83 -12.74 -2.43
N ASP A 19 14.64 -11.96 -3.48
CA ASP A 19 14.91 -12.42 -4.83
C ASP A 19 16.42 -12.53 -5.10
N VAL A 20 17.18 -11.50 -4.74
CA VAL A 20 18.62 -11.42 -5.03
C VAL A 20 19.41 -10.78 -3.89
N LEU A 21 20.52 -11.44 -3.50
CA LEU A 21 21.63 -10.81 -2.81
C LEU A 21 22.80 -10.74 -3.79
N THR A 22 23.23 -9.53 -4.13
CA THR A 22 24.33 -9.31 -5.08
C THR A 22 25.68 -9.72 -4.49
N PRO A 23 26.72 -9.95 -5.31
CA PRO A 23 28.07 -10.25 -4.79
C PRO A 23 28.63 -9.18 -3.87
N ASP A 24 28.26 -7.91 -4.09
CA ASP A 24 28.64 -6.76 -3.26
C ASP A 24 27.69 -6.53 -2.07
N LYS A 25 26.90 -7.56 -1.70
CA LYS A 25 26.04 -7.59 -0.51
C LYS A 25 24.88 -6.57 -0.51
N GLN A 26 24.36 -6.22 -1.68
CA GLN A 26 23.12 -5.44 -1.79
C GLN A 26 21.91 -6.37 -1.96
N ILE A 27 20.83 -6.11 -1.21
CA ILE A 27 19.55 -6.81 -1.38
C ILE A 27 18.80 -6.15 -2.54
N LYS A 28 18.33 -6.97 -3.47
CA LYS A 28 17.43 -6.54 -4.57
C LYS A 28 16.16 -7.39 -4.60
N ASP A 29 15.06 -6.75 -4.90
CA ASP A 29 13.74 -7.39 -4.99
C ASP A 29 13.01 -6.90 -6.25
N PHE A 30 12.19 -7.75 -6.86
CA PHE A 30 11.49 -7.45 -8.10
C PHE A 30 10.00 -7.27 -7.84
N LYS A 31 9.41 -6.22 -8.39
CA LYS A 31 7.98 -5.93 -8.21
C LYS A 31 7.29 -5.55 -9.51
N PHE A 32 6.19 -6.22 -9.79
CA PHE A 32 5.25 -5.77 -10.82
C PHE A 32 4.26 -4.79 -10.22
N VAL A 33 4.22 -3.58 -10.75
CA VAL A 33 3.41 -2.49 -10.18
C VAL A 33 2.70 -1.68 -11.28
N SER A 34 1.62 -1.01 -10.89
CA SER A 34 0.95 -0.03 -11.75
C SER A 34 1.63 1.35 -11.67
N ASN A 35 1.44 2.19 -12.69
CA ASN A 35 1.87 3.59 -12.67
C ASN A 35 1.34 4.35 -11.46
N TYR A 36 0.14 4.04 -10.99
CA TYR A 36 -0.44 4.64 -9.80
C TYR A 36 0.42 4.40 -8.55
N ASN A 37 0.91 3.16 -8.37
CA ASN A 37 1.75 2.82 -7.23
C ASN A 37 3.12 3.51 -7.28
N ILE A 38 3.70 3.67 -8.48
CA ILE A 38 4.95 4.43 -8.63
C ILE A 38 4.73 5.91 -8.29
N LYS A 39 3.64 6.51 -8.76
CA LYS A 39 3.30 7.89 -8.43
C LYS A 39 3.16 8.08 -6.92
N LYS A 40 2.43 7.20 -6.25
CA LYS A 40 2.29 7.19 -4.79
C LYS A 40 3.62 7.03 -4.07
N LEU A 41 4.49 6.15 -4.55
CA LEU A 41 5.83 5.97 -4.00
C LEU A 41 6.66 7.26 -4.08
N ILE A 42 6.58 7.97 -5.20
CA ILE A 42 7.29 9.25 -5.39
C ILE A 42 6.72 10.32 -4.44
N GLU A 43 5.40 10.43 -4.32
CA GLU A 43 4.72 11.35 -3.40
C GLU A 43 5.13 11.07 -1.95
N ASP A 44 5.07 9.82 -1.51
CA ASP A 44 5.48 9.40 -0.17
C ASP A 44 6.97 9.73 0.09
N LYS A 45 7.84 9.46 -0.90
CA LYS A 45 9.28 9.76 -0.81
C LYS A 45 9.55 11.26 -0.64
N GLN A 46 8.79 12.11 -1.31
CA GLN A 46 8.93 13.57 -1.20
C GLN A 46 8.47 14.11 0.16
N ALA A 47 7.56 13.41 0.83
CA ALA A 47 7.03 13.77 2.13
C ALA A 47 7.89 13.33 3.31
N LEU A 48 8.89 12.45 3.08
CA LEU A 48 9.73 11.88 4.14
C LEU A 48 10.49 12.94 4.92
N GLN A 49 10.54 12.72 6.24
CA GLN A 49 11.42 13.47 7.13
C GLN A 49 12.56 12.54 7.60
N PRO A 50 13.79 13.06 7.75
CA PRO A 50 14.94 12.22 8.14
C PRO A 50 14.78 11.49 9.47
N GLU A 51 14.03 12.10 10.41
CA GLU A 51 13.79 11.57 11.76
C GLU A 51 12.68 10.51 11.83
N TRP A 52 11.94 10.27 10.74
CA TRP A 52 10.84 9.31 10.78
C TRP A 52 11.33 7.89 11.02
N THR A 53 10.69 7.24 11.98
CA THR A 53 10.84 5.81 12.28
C THR A 53 10.03 4.95 11.29
N LEU A 54 10.18 3.63 11.39
CA LEU A 54 9.31 2.69 10.64
C LEU A 54 7.82 2.90 10.98
N GLU A 55 7.48 3.20 12.23
CA GLU A 55 6.10 3.45 12.65
C GLU A 55 5.55 4.76 12.06
N ASP A 56 6.36 5.81 12.02
CA ASP A 56 5.98 7.07 11.36
C ASP A 56 5.74 6.86 9.85
N MET A 57 6.62 6.11 9.19
CA MET A 57 6.46 5.79 7.77
C MET A 57 5.22 4.93 7.50
N TYR A 58 4.92 3.97 8.39
CA TYR A 58 3.73 3.14 8.28
C TYR A 58 2.45 3.96 8.23
N THR A 59 2.37 5.00 9.04
CA THR A 59 1.17 5.85 9.15
C THR A 59 1.11 6.95 8.09
N ARG A 60 2.25 7.55 7.74
CA ARG A 60 2.33 8.79 6.93
C ARG A 60 2.77 8.57 5.49
N ALA A 61 3.53 7.52 5.22
CA ALA A 61 4.07 7.19 3.90
C ALA A 61 3.96 5.68 3.59
N PRO A 62 2.74 5.11 3.60
CA PRO A 62 2.53 3.67 3.60
C PRO A 62 3.03 2.97 2.34
N THR A 63 3.05 3.64 1.20
CA THR A 63 3.58 3.05 -0.05
C THR A 63 5.10 2.95 -0.01
N TYR A 64 5.77 3.95 0.54
CA TYR A 64 7.22 3.93 0.74
C TYR A 64 7.61 2.96 1.84
N PHE A 65 6.89 2.99 2.98
CA PHE A 65 7.10 2.14 4.14
C PHE A 65 7.21 0.66 3.77
N LYS A 66 6.27 0.13 2.99
CA LYS A 66 6.24 -1.31 2.68
C LYS A 66 7.54 -1.81 2.03
N TYR A 67 8.21 -0.99 1.22
CA TYR A 67 9.46 -1.35 0.56
C TYR A 67 10.66 -1.21 1.49
N VAL A 68 10.72 -0.12 2.24
CA VAL A 68 11.79 0.08 3.24
C VAL A 68 11.72 -0.99 4.31
N ALA A 69 10.52 -1.27 4.85
CA ALA A 69 10.33 -2.31 5.86
C ALA A 69 10.72 -3.69 5.32
N GLN A 70 10.24 -4.08 4.14
CA GLN A 70 10.57 -5.36 3.54
C GLN A 70 12.08 -5.56 3.40
N LEU A 71 12.77 -4.63 2.78
CA LEU A 71 14.23 -4.72 2.58
C LEU A 71 15.01 -4.66 3.90
N SER A 72 14.57 -3.83 4.85
CA SER A 72 15.18 -3.73 6.17
C SER A 72 15.01 -5.00 6.99
N ILE A 73 13.83 -5.62 6.92
CA ILE A 73 13.56 -6.92 7.56
C ILE A 73 14.44 -8.00 6.93
N TYR A 74 14.60 -8.05 5.61
CA TYR A 74 15.50 -9.01 4.96
C TYR A 74 16.94 -8.84 5.46
N ARG A 75 17.44 -7.61 5.55
CA ARG A 75 18.77 -7.34 6.12
C ARG A 75 18.86 -7.81 7.57
N TYR A 76 17.85 -7.55 8.39
CA TYR A 76 17.77 -8.00 9.77
C TYR A 76 17.80 -9.53 9.87
N LEU A 77 17.05 -10.25 9.03
CA LEU A 77 17.00 -11.71 9.02
C LEU A 77 18.30 -12.33 8.54
N LEU A 78 19.00 -11.71 7.58
CA LEU A 78 20.32 -12.15 7.12
C LEU A 78 21.37 -12.09 8.24
N ASN A 79 21.26 -11.13 9.16
CA ASN A 79 22.19 -10.92 10.27
C ASN A 79 23.66 -10.86 9.84
N ASP A 80 23.91 -10.32 8.67
CA ASP A 80 25.24 -10.18 8.09
C ASP A 80 25.60 -8.68 8.09
N PRO A 81 26.64 -8.26 8.87
CA PRO A 81 27.03 -6.86 8.98
C PRO A 81 27.58 -6.27 7.67
N GLU A 82 28.01 -7.13 6.73
CA GLU A 82 28.52 -6.70 5.42
C GLU A 82 27.38 -6.31 4.47
N VAL A 83 26.13 -6.69 4.77
CA VAL A 83 24.97 -6.28 3.95
C VAL A 83 24.80 -4.78 4.00
N LYS A 84 24.74 -4.15 2.84
CA LYS A 84 24.70 -2.70 2.69
C LYS A 84 23.50 -2.07 3.39
N MET A 85 23.67 -0.83 3.84
CA MET A 85 22.63 -0.01 4.45
C MET A 85 21.65 0.60 3.42
N TYR A 86 21.61 0.03 2.23
CA TYR A 86 20.65 0.34 1.19
C TYR A 86 20.32 -0.92 0.39
N GLY A 87 19.09 -0.99 -0.09
CA GLY A 87 18.61 -2.02 -0.99
C GLY A 87 17.89 -1.40 -2.16
N SER A 88 17.61 -2.17 -3.19
CA SER A 88 16.92 -1.70 -4.38
C SER A 88 15.71 -2.56 -4.72
N ILE A 89 14.69 -1.93 -5.30
CA ILE A 89 13.58 -2.64 -5.93
C ILE A 89 13.59 -2.31 -7.41
N LEU A 90 13.57 -3.36 -8.23
CA LEU A 90 13.33 -3.25 -9.66
C LEU A 90 11.82 -3.31 -9.89
N PHE A 91 11.27 -2.20 -10.35
CA PHE A 91 9.88 -2.10 -10.71
C PHE A 91 9.69 -2.37 -12.19
N SER A 92 8.89 -3.39 -12.50
CA SER A 92 8.36 -3.60 -13.85
C SER A 92 6.92 -3.10 -13.90
N LEU A 93 6.66 -2.18 -14.86
CA LEU A 93 5.34 -1.55 -14.97
C LEU A 93 4.36 -2.47 -15.70
N ASN A 94 3.31 -2.86 -15.03
CA ASN A 94 2.19 -3.59 -15.63
C ASN A 94 1.06 -2.60 -15.98
N ASN A 95 1.10 -2.07 -17.19
CA ASN A 95 0.07 -1.17 -17.73
C ASN A 95 -0.83 -1.94 -18.70
N GLY A 96 -1.75 -2.72 -18.20
CA GLY A 96 -2.74 -3.53 -18.91
C GLY A 96 -2.97 -3.28 -20.42
N SER A 97 -3.37 -2.07 -20.83
CA SER A 97 -3.56 -1.65 -22.22
C SER A 97 -2.28 -1.21 -22.94
N ASP A 98 -1.20 -0.96 -22.21
CA ASP A 98 0.09 -0.46 -22.73
C ASP A 98 1.20 -1.52 -22.70
N MET A 99 0.84 -2.79 -22.53
CA MET A 99 1.76 -3.92 -22.66
C MET A 99 2.43 -3.87 -24.02
N GLY A 100 3.68 -3.44 -24.05
CA GLY A 100 4.48 -3.27 -25.26
C GLY A 100 4.94 -1.84 -25.54
N LYS A 101 4.40 -0.81 -24.88
CA LYS A 101 4.85 0.58 -25.07
C LYS A 101 5.87 1.07 -24.04
N TYR A 102 5.86 0.53 -22.84
CA TYR A 102 6.76 0.96 -21.75
C TYR A 102 7.17 -0.25 -20.89
N THR A 103 8.17 -0.99 -21.30
CA THR A 103 9.00 -1.75 -20.38
C THR A 103 10.02 -0.78 -19.80
N ILE A 104 9.63 -0.04 -18.80
CA ILE A 104 10.58 0.75 -18.03
C ILE A 104 10.80 -0.02 -16.74
N ASP A 105 11.82 -0.86 -16.74
CA ASP A 105 12.36 -1.40 -15.50
C ASP A 105 13.07 -0.24 -14.79
N GLN A 106 12.44 0.26 -13.76
CA GLN A 106 12.99 1.33 -12.94
C GLN A 106 13.56 0.75 -11.66
N GLU A 107 14.86 0.88 -11.47
CA GLU A 107 15.50 0.57 -10.18
C GLU A 107 15.37 1.77 -9.24
N VAL A 108 14.78 1.53 -8.08
CA VAL A 108 14.68 2.52 -7.00
C VAL A 108 15.44 2.01 -5.78
N THR A 109 16.38 2.81 -5.31
CA THR A 109 17.17 2.52 -4.11
C THR A 109 16.52 3.12 -2.87
N PHE A 110 16.50 2.32 -1.81
CA PHE A 110 15.93 2.67 -0.50
C PHE A 110 17.01 2.59 0.57
N PRO A 111 17.15 3.60 1.45
CA PRO A 111 17.95 3.48 2.66
C PRO A 111 17.29 2.46 3.59
N LEU A 112 18.09 1.55 4.15
CA LEU A 112 17.61 0.56 5.10
C LEU A 112 17.70 1.12 6.52
N ARG A 113 16.83 0.62 7.38
CA ARG A 113 16.77 1.06 8.79
C ARG A 113 17.82 0.33 9.62
N PRO A 114 18.27 0.94 10.74
CA PRO A 114 19.14 0.28 11.71
C PRO A 114 18.55 -1.05 12.20
N MET A 115 19.43 -2.01 12.51
CA MET A 115 19.00 -3.35 12.95
C MET A 115 18.21 -3.29 14.26
N GLU A 116 18.56 -2.38 15.15
CA GLU A 116 17.92 -2.15 16.44
C GLU A 116 16.47 -1.67 16.26
N GLU A 117 16.26 -0.70 15.38
CA GLU A 117 14.91 -0.19 15.05
C GLU A 117 14.02 -1.27 14.44
N VAL A 118 14.58 -2.07 13.52
CA VAL A 118 13.86 -3.20 12.90
C VAL A 118 13.51 -4.25 13.94
N HIS A 119 14.43 -4.53 14.87
CA HIS A 119 14.19 -5.47 15.97
C HIS A 119 13.03 -5.00 16.86
N GLU A 120 13.07 -3.77 17.32
CA GLU A 120 12.02 -3.18 18.15
C GLU A 120 10.66 -3.21 17.44
N PHE A 121 10.62 -2.80 16.18
CA PHE A 121 9.42 -2.86 15.36
C PHE A 121 8.85 -4.29 15.26
N LEU A 122 9.69 -5.30 15.03
CA LEU A 122 9.26 -6.70 14.95
C LEU A 122 8.78 -7.23 16.31
N VAL A 123 9.49 -6.93 17.39
CA VAL A 123 9.08 -7.32 18.75
C VAL A 123 7.71 -6.74 19.08
N ASP A 124 7.46 -5.49 18.78
CA ASP A 124 6.15 -4.86 19.04
C ASP A 124 5.04 -5.52 18.23
N ARG A 125 5.27 -5.84 16.97
CA ARG A 125 4.30 -6.56 16.13
C ARG A 125 4.03 -7.97 16.65
N VAL A 126 5.06 -8.70 17.05
CA VAL A 126 4.91 -10.04 17.65
C VAL A 126 4.11 -9.97 18.95
N LYS A 127 4.39 -9.00 19.84
CA LYS A 127 3.64 -8.81 21.10
C LYS A 127 2.16 -8.50 20.83
N GLN A 128 1.87 -7.62 19.88
CA GLN A 128 0.49 -7.30 19.47
C GLN A 128 -0.25 -8.56 18.99
N ILE A 129 0.38 -9.34 18.12
CA ILE A 129 -0.22 -10.58 17.61
C ILE A 129 -0.45 -11.59 18.74
N LYS A 130 0.54 -11.80 19.63
CA LYS A 130 0.40 -12.69 20.80
C LYS A 130 -0.77 -12.28 21.70
N ALA A 131 -0.91 -10.99 21.98
CA ALA A 131 -1.99 -10.47 22.79
C ALA A 131 -3.37 -10.78 22.16
N HIS A 132 -3.52 -10.58 20.86
CA HIS A 132 -4.75 -10.89 20.15
C HIS A 132 -5.05 -12.40 20.09
N ILE A 133 -4.02 -13.24 19.91
CA ILE A 133 -4.18 -14.71 19.98
C ILE A 133 -4.67 -15.12 21.38
N ALA A 134 -4.09 -14.58 22.46
CA ALA A 134 -4.50 -14.88 23.82
C ALA A 134 -5.95 -14.46 24.11
N LEU A 135 -6.44 -13.40 23.47
CA LEU A 135 -7.81 -12.92 23.59
C LEU A 135 -8.79 -13.62 22.62
N GLY A 136 -8.30 -14.47 21.72
CA GLY A 136 -9.13 -15.06 20.66
C GLY A 136 -9.66 -14.03 19.66
N THR A 137 -8.97 -12.89 19.50
CA THR A 137 -9.37 -11.80 18.61
C THR A 137 -8.41 -11.66 17.43
N ILE A 138 -8.82 -10.93 16.40
CA ILE A 138 -7.97 -10.58 15.26
C ILE A 138 -7.42 -9.17 15.48
N PRO A 139 -6.10 -8.92 15.26
CA PRO A 139 -5.56 -7.58 15.33
C PRO A 139 -6.34 -6.62 14.42
N PRO A 140 -6.67 -5.40 14.88
CA PRO A 140 -7.35 -4.43 14.04
C PRO A 140 -6.44 -4.01 12.89
N CYS A 141 -6.96 -4.09 11.68
CA CYS A 141 -6.28 -3.56 10.50
C CYS A 141 -6.51 -2.05 10.39
N SER A 142 -5.47 -1.31 10.06
CA SER A 142 -5.57 0.10 9.71
C SER A 142 -6.35 0.30 8.40
N ASP A 143 -6.81 1.51 8.14
CA ASP A 143 -7.44 1.87 6.86
C ASP A 143 -6.54 1.59 5.65
N VAL A 144 -5.24 1.77 5.82
CA VAL A 144 -4.25 1.46 4.77
C VAL A 144 -4.21 -0.03 4.48
N GLU A 145 -4.13 -0.88 5.50
CA GLU A 145 -4.13 -2.34 5.36
C GLU A 145 -5.44 -2.88 4.78
N ARG A 146 -6.53 -2.21 5.06
CA ARG A 146 -7.85 -2.53 4.51
C ARG A 146 -8.04 -2.01 3.08
N GLY A 147 -7.14 -1.16 2.58
CA GLY A 147 -7.25 -0.50 1.29
C GLY A 147 -8.44 0.45 1.25
N TYR A 148 -8.59 1.26 2.30
CA TYR A 148 -9.65 2.25 2.41
C TYR A 148 -9.61 3.25 1.26
N THR A 149 -10.75 3.45 0.64
CA THR A 149 -11.00 4.52 -0.33
C THR A 149 -12.19 5.31 0.17
N PRO A 150 -12.06 6.61 0.44
CA PRO A 150 -13.17 7.43 0.89
C PRO A 150 -14.29 7.46 -0.14
N GLY A 151 -15.51 7.60 0.34
CA GLY A 151 -16.66 7.83 -0.51
C GLY A 151 -16.53 9.13 -1.31
N GLU A 152 -17.15 9.17 -2.45
CA GLU A 152 -17.09 10.29 -3.36
C GLU A 152 -18.46 10.67 -3.89
N TRP A 153 -18.65 11.97 -4.11
CA TRP A 153 -19.78 12.51 -4.81
C TRP A 153 -19.37 12.84 -6.24
N LYS A 154 -20.16 12.42 -7.22
CA LYS A 154 -19.89 12.68 -8.65
C LYS A 154 -21.12 13.11 -9.40
N LEU A 155 -20.91 13.84 -10.48
CA LEU A 155 -21.94 14.16 -11.45
C LEU A 155 -21.81 13.25 -12.66
N ARG A 156 -22.90 12.58 -13.03
CA ARG A 156 -23.00 11.80 -14.27
C ARG A 156 -23.84 12.50 -15.31
N ARG A 157 -23.44 12.33 -16.55
CA ARG A 157 -24.08 12.89 -17.74
C ARG A 157 -24.18 11.84 -18.83
N VAL A 158 -25.29 11.83 -19.54
CA VAL A 158 -25.42 11.03 -20.76
C VAL A 158 -24.63 11.74 -21.88
N GLY A 159 -23.62 11.08 -22.40
CA GLY A 159 -22.82 11.59 -23.51
C GLY A 159 -23.55 11.47 -24.85
N SER A 160 -22.92 11.99 -25.91
CA SER A 160 -23.45 11.92 -27.30
C SER A 160 -23.69 10.49 -27.81
N THR A 161 -23.02 9.51 -27.22
CA THR A 161 -23.17 8.08 -27.53
C THR A 161 -24.30 7.39 -26.76
N GLY A 162 -25.07 8.13 -25.95
CA GLY A 162 -26.11 7.57 -25.09
C GLY A 162 -25.60 6.89 -23.81
N LYS A 163 -24.29 6.83 -23.60
CA LYS A 163 -23.70 6.22 -22.39
C LYS A 163 -23.53 7.26 -21.27
N GLU A 164 -23.86 6.85 -20.05
CA GLU A 164 -23.56 7.66 -18.87
C GLU A 164 -22.06 7.69 -18.62
N GLN A 165 -21.51 8.86 -18.38
CA GLN A 165 -20.09 9.08 -18.05
C GLN A 165 -19.94 10.12 -16.94
N THR A 166 -18.88 9.99 -16.13
CA THR A 166 -18.57 10.97 -15.09
C THR A 166 -18.14 12.29 -15.73
N VAL A 167 -18.77 13.40 -15.29
CA VAL A 167 -18.36 14.73 -15.73
C VAL A 167 -16.97 15.04 -15.18
N ARG A 168 -16.06 15.46 -16.05
CA ARG A 168 -14.68 15.77 -15.66
C ARG A 168 -14.65 16.86 -14.58
N GLY A 169 -13.88 16.65 -13.53
CA GLY A 169 -13.73 17.57 -12.40
C GLY A 169 -14.87 17.53 -11.39
N SER A 170 -15.91 16.66 -11.56
CA SER A 170 -17.05 16.57 -10.64
C SER A 170 -16.81 15.65 -9.42
N LYS A 171 -15.59 15.17 -9.23
CA LYS A 171 -15.23 14.38 -8.04
C LYS A 171 -15.16 15.31 -6.83
N CYS A 172 -16.06 15.12 -5.88
CA CYS A 172 -16.20 15.94 -4.67
C CYS A 172 -16.22 15.05 -3.42
N ASN A 173 -15.77 15.57 -2.30
CA ASN A 173 -15.72 14.86 -1.03
C ASN A 173 -17.02 15.03 -0.21
N SER A 174 -17.90 15.93 -0.63
CA SER A 174 -19.16 16.20 0.04
C SER A 174 -20.28 16.56 -0.93
N ALA A 175 -21.53 16.44 -0.46
CA ALA A 175 -22.70 16.90 -1.19
C ALA A 175 -22.68 18.41 -1.45
N ALA A 176 -22.15 19.19 -0.50
CA ALA A 176 -22.05 20.64 -0.63
C ALA A 176 -21.11 21.04 -1.78
N GLU A 177 -19.90 20.44 -1.83
CA GLU A 177 -18.97 20.64 -2.93
C GLU A 177 -19.57 20.26 -4.29
N LEU A 178 -20.29 19.14 -4.35
CA LEU A 178 -20.96 18.74 -5.58
C LEU A 178 -22.07 19.72 -5.97
N SER A 179 -22.84 20.25 -5.01
CA SER A 179 -23.86 21.26 -5.28
C SER A 179 -23.26 22.54 -5.87
N ASP A 180 -22.13 22.99 -5.33
CA ASP A 180 -21.41 24.14 -5.87
C ASP A 180 -20.87 23.86 -7.27
N PHE A 181 -20.33 22.66 -7.52
CA PHE A 181 -19.90 22.24 -8.85
C PHE A 181 -21.07 22.24 -9.85
N ILE A 182 -22.24 21.71 -9.46
CA ILE A 182 -23.44 21.66 -10.30
C ILE A 182 -23.93 23.04 -10.65
N ARG A 183 -23.92 23.99 -9.71
CA ARG A 183 -24.35 25.37 -9.96
C ARG A 183 -23.56 26.01 -11.11
N VAL A 184 -22.27 25.69 -11.27
CA VAL A 184 -21.41 26.27 -12.30
C VAL A 184 -21.38 25.42 -13.58
N ASN A 185 -21.39 24.09 -13.45
CA ASN A 185 -21.10 23.16 -14.55
C ASN A 185 -22.26 22.22 -14.90
N GLY A 186 -23.33 22.24 -14.11
CA GLY A 186 -24.49 21.35 -14.28
C GLY A 186 -25.28 21.66 -15.55
N ARG A 187 -25.92 20.62 -16.10
CA ARG A 187 -26.82 20.70 -17.25
C ARG A 187 -28.12 19.96 -16.95
N PRO A 188 -29.22 20.32 -17.59
CA PRO A 188 -30.46 19.54 -17.50
C PRO A 188 -30.19 18.06 -17.82
N GLY A 189 -30.69 17.17 -16.99
CA GLY A 189 -30.51 15.72 -17.13
C GLY A 189 -29.25 15.13 -16.48
N ASP A 190 -28.37 15.95 -15.91
CA ASP A 190 -27.26 15.45 -15.10
C ASP A 190 -27.76 14.80 -13.81
N LYS A 191 -27.10 13.73 -13.36
CA LYS A 191 -27.45 12.97 -12.16
C LYS A 191 -26.32 13.01 -11.13
N SER A 192 -26.65 13.38 -9.90
CA SER A 192 -25.73 13.23 -8.78
C SER A 192 -25.70 11.78 -8.34
N ILE A 193 -24.50 11.22 -8.16
CA ILE A 193 -24.31 9.88 -7.61
C ILE A 193 -23.38 9.92 -6.41
N ILE A 194 -23.60 9.01 -5.47
CA ILE A 194 -22.73 8.75 -4.35
C ILE A 194 -22.00 7.44 -4.65
N ILE A 195 -20.69 7.46 -4.59
CA ILE A 195 -19.87 6.26 -4.55
C ILE A 195 -19.51 6.04 -3.08
N PRO A 196 -20.02 4.97 -2.44
CA PRO A 196 -19.73 4.72 -1.04
C PRO A 196 -18.25 4.49 -0.79
N ALA A 197 -17.80 4.78 0.43
CA ALA A 197 -16.48 4.38 0.89
C ALA A 197 -16.32 2.86 0.81
N LYS A 198 -15.14 2.39 0.50
CA LYS A 198 -14.88 0.96 0.38
C LYS A 198 -13.53 0.57 0.97
N TYR A 199 -13.44 -0.67 1.39
CA TYR A 199 -12.24 -1.33 1.87
C TYR A 199 -11.82 -2.41 0.88
N ALA A 200 -11.13 -2.01 -0.18
CA ALA A 200 -10.89 -2.86 -1.35
C ALA A 200 -10.13 -4.17 -1.03
N LEU A 201 -9.18 -4.13 -0.07
CA LEU A 201 -8.36 -5.30 0.27
C LEU A 201 -9.08 -6.30 1.18
N CYS A 202 -10.09 -5.87 1.94
CA CYS A 202 -10.89 -6.77 2.78
C CYS A 202 -11.60 -7.86 1.97
N GLY A 203 -12.03 -7.58 0.75
CA GLY A 203 -12.66 -8.55 -0.13
C GLY A 203 -11.77 -9.74 -0.49
N TYR A 204 -10.47 -9.55 -0.51
CA TYR A 204 -9.45 -10.58 -0.80
C TYR A 204 -8.84 -11.19 0.45
N CYS A 205 -9.20 -10.72 1.64
CA CYS A 205 -8.66 -11.21 2.89
C CYS A 205 -9.12 -12.65 3.19
N LYS A 206 -8.18 -13.51 3.57
CA LYS A 206 -8.48 -14.90 3.94
C LYS A 206 -9.32 -15.01 5.22
N PHE A 207 -9.27 -14.00 6.07
CA PHE A 207 -9.96 -13.96 7.36
C PHE A 207 -11.32 -13.24 7.29
N LYS A 208 -11.78 -12.80 6.12
CA LYS A 208 -13.02 -12.03 5.97
C LYS A 208 -14.26 -12.66 6.59
N THR A 209 -14.33 -14.00 6.62
CA THR A 209 -15.48 -14.73 7.16
C THR A 209 -15.58 -14.75 8.69
N VAL A 210 -14.47 -14.44 9.36
CA VAL A 210 -14.36 -14.42 10.84
C VAL A 210 -13.93 -13.07 11.38
N CYS A 211 -13.76 -12.08 10.52
CA CYS A 211 -13.29 -10.74 10.86
C CYS A 211 -14.49 -9.83 11.16
N ASP A 212 -14.54 -9.30 12.37
CA ASP A 212 -15.57 -8.35 12.83
C ASP A 212 -15.47 -6.97 12.15
N GLN A 213 -14.30 -6.67 11.58
CA GLN A 213 -14.06 -5.42 10.81
C GLN A 213 -14.45 -5.55 9.33
N TYR A 214 -14.84 -6.75 8.87
CA TYR A 214 -15.20 -6.94 7.46
C TYR A 214 -16.55 -6.27 7.15
N ILE A 215 -16.51 -5.34 6.23
CA ILE A 215 -17.71 -4.70 5.67
C ILE A 215 -17.87 -5.25 4.25
N PRO A 216 -18.92 -6.03 3.98
CA PRO A 216 -19.16 -6.51 2.62
C PRO A 216 -19.36 -5.35 1.65
N PRO A 217 -18.95 -5.49 0.38
CA PRO A 217 -19.25 -4.49 -0.64
C PRO A 217 -20.78 -4.31 -0.75
N VAL A 218 -21.20 -3.09 -0.91
CA VAL A 218 -22.60 -2.80 -1.24
C VAL A 218 -22.83 -3.34 -2.65
N GLU A 219 -23.75 -4.28 -2.79
CA GLU A 219 -24.18 -4.76 -4.11
C GLU A 219 -24.95 -3.63 -4.82
N ASP A 220 -24.52 -3.28 -6.03
CA ASP A 220 -25.15 -2.28 -6.90
C ASP A 220 -26.45 -2.80 -7.52
#